data_c3abce2ca4251d55d11df950bfea6785
#
_entry.id   c3abce2ca4251d55d11df950bfea6785
#
_cell.length_a   1.000
_cell.length_b   1.000
_cell.length_c   1.000
_cell.angle_alpha   90.00
_cell.angle_beta   90.00
_cell.angle_gamma   90.00
#
_symmetry.space_group_name_H-M   'P 1'
#
loop_
_entity.id
_entity.type
_entity.pdbx_description
1 polymer ?
#
loop_
_entity_poly.entity_id
_entity_poly.type
_entity_poly.pdbx_seq_one_letter_code
_entity_poly.pdbx_strand_id
1 'polypeptide(L)'
;MKISLDAVDLLLIEMLQKDSSTPSVKIAELLRVTEGTVRNRIRKLRRLGVIRKFTVAVDPMALGKTTIAFVLLNPFPSRLQEVAKRLAAVDAIDEVHETHTYGDLLLKVRAKSPSDLADIIAGRIKTVPGVAGTQVITVLNVWKDG
;
A
#
# COMPACT_ATOMS: atom_id res chain seq x y z
N MET A 1 22.24 -1.51 -5.92
CA MET A 1 22.45 -2.77 -6.68
C MET A 1 21.33 -2.89 -7.72
N LYS A 2 21.65 -2.94 -9.02
CA LYS A 2 20.64 -3.04 -10.09
C LYS A 2 20.10 -4.47 -10.09
N ILE A 3 18.82 -4.65 -9.74
CA ILE A 3 18.16 -5.96 -9.80
C ILE A 3 17.93 -6.29 -11.27
N SER A 4 18.52 -7.38 -11.78
CA SER A 4 18.28 -7.87 -13.14
C SER A 4 17.21 -8.96 -13.09
N LEU A 5 16.08 -8.71 -13.77
CA LEU A 5 14.98 -9.66 -13.97
C LEU A 5 15.03 -10.17 -15.40
N ASP A 6 14.87 -11.47 -15.60
CA ASP A 6 14.73 -12.06 -16.93
C ASP A 6 13.24 -12.08 -17.38
N ALA A 7 13.00 -12.47 -18.64
CA ALA A 7 11.65 -12.51 -19.20
C ALA A 7 10.72 -13.46 -18.41
N VAL A 8 11.25 -14.57 -17.90
CA VAL A 8 10.45 -15.52 -17.11
C VAL A 8 10.11 -14.93 -15.74
N ASP A 9 11.01 -14.19 -15.11
CA ASP A 9 10.75 -13.47 -13.86
C ASP A 9 9.61 -12.44 -14.04
N LEU A 10 9.62 -11.69 -15.16
CA LEU A 10 8.60 -10.69 -15.46
C LEU A 10 7.22 -11.32 -15.70
N LEU A 11 7.14 -12.37 -16.51
CA LEU A 11 5.89 -13.10 -16.77
C LEU A 11 5.36 -13.75 -15.49
N LEU A 12 6.22 -14.33 -14.66
CA LEU A 12 5.85 -14.90 -13.37
C LEU A 12 5.23 -13.84 -12.45
N ILE A 13 5.84 -12.66 -12.37
CA ILE A 13 5.31 -11.54 -11.57
C ILE A 13 3.95 -11.10 -12.09
N GLU A 14 3.79 -10.94 -13.41
CA GLU A 14 2.51 -10.55 -14.05
C GLU A 14 1.39 -11.55 -13.73
N MET A 15 1.67 -12.86 -13.81
CA MET A 15 0.71 -13.90 -13.47
C MET A 15 0.29 -13.83 -12.00
N LEU A 16 1.26 -13.69 -11.08
CA LEU A 16 1.00 -13.58 -9.64
C LEU A 16 0.30 -12.28 -9.25
N GLN A 17 0.50 -11.19 -10.00
CA GLN A 17 -0.24 -9.94 -9.82
C GLN A 17 -1.70 -10.05 -10.24
N LYS A 18 -2.00 -10.84 -11.28
CA LYS A 18 -3.38 -11.12 -11.71
C LYS A 18 -4.10 -12.04 -10.72
N ASP A 19 -3.44 -13.10 -10.31
CA ASP A 19 -3.97 -14.07 -9.34
C ASP A 19 -2.82 -14.75 -8.57
N SER A 20 -2.59 -14.26 -7.35
CA SER A 20 -1.53 -14.78 -6.48
C SER A 20 -1.82 -16.19 -5.94
N SER A 21 -3.05 -16.71 -6.10
CA SER A 21 -3.46 -18.06 -5.71
C SER A 21 -3.18 -19.11 -6.78
N THR A 22 -2.75 -18.70 -7.98
CA THR A 22 -2.45 -19.63 -9.08
C THR A 22 -1.40 -20.65 -8.65
N PRO A 23 -1.69 -21.99 -8.75
CA PRO A 23 -0.77 -23.01 -8.34
C PRO A 23 0.54 -22.98 -9.14
N SER A 24 1.68 -23.24 -8.45
CA SER A 24 3.00 -23.27 -9.11
C SER A 24 3.06 -24.25 -10.29
N VAL A 25 2.33 -25.35 -10.24
CA VAL A 25 2.22 -26.33 -11.33
C VAL A 25 1.63 -25.67 -12.59
N LYS A 26 0.51 -24.95 -12.44
CA LYS A 26 -0.14 -24.27 -13.56
C LYS A 26 0.74 -23.15 -14.14
N ILE A 27 1.43 -22.42 -13.30
CA ILE A 27 2.40 -21.40 -13.74
C ILE A 27 3.57 -22.06 -14.51
N ALA A 28 4.06 -23.19 -14.03
CA ALA A 28 5.14 -23.94 -14.66
C ALA A 28 4.77 -24.40 -16.08
N GLU A 29 3.56 -24.93 -16.27
CA GLU A 29 3.02 -25.32 -17.57
C GLU A 29 2.96 -24.15 -18.54
N LEU A 30 2.40 -23.00 -18.11
CA LEU A 30 2.26 -21.80 -18.93
C LEU A 30 3.61 -21.19 -19.33
N LEU A 31 4.59 -21.19 -18.41
CA LEU A 31 5.93 -20.68 -18.65
C LEU A 31 6.90 -21.71 -19.27
N ARG A 32 6.44 -22.94 -19.50
CA ARG A 32 7.24 -24.08 -20.01
C ARG A 32 8.53 -24.32 -19.22
N VAL A 33 8.41 -24.32 -17.90
CA VAL A 33 9.48 -24.59 -16.94
C VAL A 33 9.02 -25.66 -15.94
N THR A 34 9.91 -26.12 -15.05
CA THR A 34 9.51 -27.05 -13.99
C THR A 34 8.87 -26.30 -12.81
N GLU A 35 8.02 -26.97 -12.03
CA GLU A 35 7.45 -26.41 -10.79
C GLU A 35 8.55 -25.98 -9.80
N GLY A 36 9.62 -26.76 -9.69
CA GLY A 36 10.77 -26.41 -8.86
C GLY A 36 11.42 -25.09 -9.30
N THR A 37 11.49 -24.85 -10.61
CA THR A 37 11.99 -23.59 -11.17
C THR A 37 11.11 -22.41 -10.74
N VAL A 38 9.76 -22.54 -10.83
CA VAL A 38 8.82 -21.51 -10.39
C VAL A 38 9.01 -21.20 -8.91
N ARG A 39 9.01 -22.21 -8.04
CA ARG A 39 9.20 -22.04 -6.59
C ARG A 39 10.53 -21.36 -6.25
N ASN A 40 11.61 -21.73 -6.93
CA ASN A 40 12.93 -21.14 -6.71
C ASN A 40 12.96 -19.67 -7.15
N ARG A 41 12.30 -19.32 -8.28
CA ARG A 41 12.19 -17.93 -8.76
C ARG A 41 11.37 -17.08 -7.79
N ILE A 42 10.23 -17.55 -7.32
CA ILE A 42 9.44 -16.84 -6.30
C ILE A 42 10.28 -16.57 -5.05
N ARG A 43 11.01 -17.56 -4.57
CA ARG A 43 11.90 -17.41 -3.40
C ARG A 43 13.01 -16.39 -3.66
N LYS A 44 13.63 -16.41 -4.84
CA LYS A 44 14.62 -15.42 -5.28
C LYS A 44 14.02 -14.01 -5.30
N LEU A 45 12.86 -13.83 -5.93
CA LEU A 45 12.18 -12.53 -6.06
C LEU A 45 11.77 -11.96 -4.69
N ARG A 46 11.34 -12.82 -3.76
CA ARG A 46 11.09 -12.42 -2.37
C ARG A 46 12.37 -11.98 -1.65
N ARG A 47 13.45 -12.74 -1.76
CA ARG A 47 14.74 -12.39 -1.15
C ARG A 47 15.30 -11.07 -1.69
N LEU A 48 15.07 -10.77 -2.98
CA LEU A 48 15.46 -9.52 -3.62
C LEU A 48 14.52 -8.35 -3.30
N GLY A 49 13.41 -8.58 -2.58
CA GLY A 49 12.41 -7.55 -2.27
C GLY A 49 11.54 -7.14 -3.46
N VAL A 50 11.63 -7.82 -4.61
CA VAL A 50 10.77 -7.58 -5.77
C VAL A 50 9.33 -7.99 -5.46
N ILE A 51 9.13 -9.19 -4.90
CA ILE A 51 7.87 -9.60 -4.29
C ILE A 51 7.95 -9.25 -2.81
N ARG A 52 7.27 -8.19 -2.41
CA ARG A 52 7.28 -7.71 -1.01
C ARG A 52 6.40 -8.57 -0.10
N LYS A 53 5.20 -8.94 -0.56
CA LYS A 53 4.24 -9.75 0.19
C LYS A 53 3.25 -10.43 -0.75
N PHE A 54 2.63 -11.52 -0.30
CA PHE A 54 1.38 -12.04 -0.83
C PHE A 54 0.25 -11.52 0.04
N THR A 55 -0.81 -11.03 -0.58
CA THR A 55 -1.95 -10.44 0.12
C THR A 55 -3.23 -10.75 -0.64
N VAL A 56 -4.36 -10.53 0.00
CA VAL A 56 -5.68 -10.58 -0.63
C VAL A 56 -6.23 -9.18 -0.80
N ALA A 57 -6.86 -8.91 -1.94
CA ALA A 57 -7.70 -7.74 -2.09
C ALA A 57 -9.05 -8.04 -1.42
N VAL A 58 -9.49 -7.17 -0.53
CA VAL A 58 -10.74 -7.33 0.22
C VAL A 58 -11.58 -6.09 -0.01
N ASP A 59 -12.89 -6.26 -0.21
CA ASP A 59 -13.82 -5.15 -0.24
C ASP A 59 -13.84 -4.44 1.13
N PRO A 60 -13.41 -3.18 1.22
CA PRO A 60 -13.40 -2.45 2.48
C PRO A 60 -14.78 -2.25 3.08
N MET A 61 -15.83 -2.17 2.23
CA MET A 61 -17.21 -2.04 2.68
C MET A 61 -17.67 -3.31 3.41
N ALA A 62 -17.27 -4.50 2.92
CA ALA A 62 -17.54 -5.77 3.60
C ALA A 62 -16.88 -5.84 4.98
N LEU A 63 -15.80 -5.08 5.21
CA LEU A 63 -15.14 -4.94 6.51
C LEU A 63 -15.68 -3.76 7.35
N GLY A 64 -16.78 -3.12 6.91
CA GLY A 64 -17.38 -1.97 7.60
C GLY A 64 -16.54 -0.68 7.50
N LYS A 65 -15.56 -0.62 6.59
CA LYS A 65 -14.76 0.60 6.32
C LYS A 65 -15.34 1.35 5.14
N THR A 66 -16.41 2.11 5.39
CA THR A 66 -17.21 2.75 4.33
C THR A 66 -16.72 4.14 3.92
N THR A 67 -15.81 4.72 4.69
CA THR A 67 -15.31 6.10 4.46
C THR A 67 -13.84 6.07 4.11
N ILE A 68 -13.50 6.66 2.97
CA ILE A 68 -12.12 6.83 2.50
C ILE A 68 -11.83 8.33 2.41
N ALA A 69 -10.67 8.74 2.85
CA ALA A 69 -10.20 10.10 2.67
C ALA A 69 -8.72 10.13 2.34
N PHE A 70 -8.33 11.15 1.56
CA PHE A 70 -6.95 11.57 1.44
C PHE A 70 -6.70 12.74 2.39
N VAL A 71 -5.62 12.66 3.15
CA VAL A 71 -5.24 13.71 4.09
C VAL A 71 -3.88 14.25 3.70
N LEU A 72 -3.85 15.52 3.32
CA LEU A 72 -2.62 16.26 3.07
C LEU A 72 -2.12 16.86 4.38
N LEU A 73 -0.83 16.74 4.64
CA LEU A 73 -0.17 17.22 5.84
C LEU A 73 1.02 18.08 5.49
N ASN A 74 1.23 19.11 6.32
CA ASN A 74 2.43 19.93 6.29
C ASN A 74 3.18 19.75 7.62
N PRO A 75 4.09 18.79 7.73
CA PRO A 75 4.95 18.68 8.90
C PRO A 75 6.03 19.75 8.86
N PHE A 76 6.62 20.06 10.03
CA PHE A 76 7.86 20.85 10.04
C PHE A 76 8.96 20.10 9.27
N PRO A 77 9.72 20.77 8.37
CA PRO A 77 10.71 20.11 7.51
C PRO A 77 11.72 19.24 8.29
N SER A 78 12.15 19.69 9.46
CA SER A 78 13.07 18.94 10.34
C SER A 78 12.46 17.66 10.95
N ARG A 79 11.14 17.48 10.88
CA ARG A 79 10.41 16.34 11.46
C ARG A 79 9.69 15.47 10.45
N LEU A 80 9.81 15.76 9.16
CA LEU A 80 9.12 15.05 8.10
C LEU A 80 9.23 13.53 8.23
N GLN A 81 10.46 13.01 8.33
CA GLN A 81 10.70 11.56 8.41
C GLN A 81 10.15 10.93 9.69
N GLU A 82 10.23 11.64 10.82
CA GLU A 82 9.67 11.16 12.08
C GLU A 82 8.15 11.07 12.02
N VAL A 83 7.52 12.13 11.51
CA VAL A 83 6.07 12.20 11.30
C VAL A 83 5.61 11.08 10.37
N ALA A 84 6.26 10.91 9.21
CA ALA A 84 5.92 9.86 8.25
C ALA A 84 5.99 8.45 8.87
N LYS A 85 7.04 8.15 9.64
CA LYS A 85 7.19 6.85 10.33
C LYS A 85 6.12 6.62 11.39
N ARG A 86 5.76 7.65 12.16
CA ARG A 86 4.70 7.54 13.17
C ARG A 86 3.33 7.30 12.53
N LEU A 87 3.03 8.03 11.45
CA LEU A 87 1.78 7.87 10.71
C LEU A 87 1.68 6.51 10.01
N ALA A 88 2.78 6.00 9.47
CA ALA A 88 2.82 4.66 8.85
C ALA A 88 2.56 3.51 9.84
N ALA A 89 2.62 3.76 11.15
CA ALA A 89 2.29 2.78 12.19
C ALA A 89 0.81 2.84 12.64
N VAL A 90 0.00 3.73 12.08
CA VAL A 90 -1.42 3.87 12.42
C VAL A 90 -2.26 2.96 11.54
N ASP A 91 -2.96 1.99 12.12
CA ASP A 91 -3.75 0.97 11.39
C ASP A 91 -4.84 1.53 10.46
N ALA A 92 -5.35 2.73 10.75
CA ALA A 92 -6.35 3.39 9.92
C ALA A 92 -5.76 4.07 8.68
N ILE A 93 -4.43 4.12 8.56
CA ILE A 93 -3.69 4.71 7.44
C ILE A 93 -3.18 3.59 6.55
N ASP A 94 -3.75 3.47 5.35
CA ASP A 94 -3.35 2.45 4.39
C ASP A 94 -2.04 2.81 3.68
N GLU A 95 -1.83 4.10 3.40
CA GLU A 95 -0.70 4.60 2.59
C GLU A 95 -0.18 5.93 3.13
N VAL A 96 1.13 6.10 3.08
CA VAL A 96 1.84 7.34 3.41
C VAL A 96 2.81 7.65 2.29
N HIS A 97 2.61 8.78 1.62
CA HIS A 97 3.45 9.23 0.50
C HIS A 97 4.06 10.58 0.81
N GLU A 98 5.35 10.76 0.48
CA GLU A 98 6.00 12.07 0.44
C GLU A 98 5.72 12.72 -0.90
N THR A 99 5.35 14.01 -0.90
CA THR A 99 4.96 14.78 -2.09
C THR A 99 5.72 16.10 -2.17
N HIS A 100 5.71 16.74 -3.33
CA HIS A 100 6.42 18.01 -3.56
C HIS A 100 5.50 19.23 -3.70
N THR A 101 4.19 19.08 -3.44
CA THR A 101 3.24 20.17 -3.62
C THR A 101 2.54 20.52 -2.31
N TYR A 102 1.34 21.07 -2.36
CA TYR A 102 0.55 21.65 -1.26
C TYR A 102 0.50 20.91 0.08
N GLY A 103 1.22 19.82 0.24
CA GLY A 103 1.43 19.07 1.47
C GLY A 103 2.63 18.17 1.28
N ASP A 104 3.52 18.14 2.24
CA ASP A 104 4.72 17.30 2.17
C ASP A 104 4.41 15.81 2.34
N LEU A 105 3.26 15.47 2.95
CA LEU A 105 2.77 14.11 3.09
C LEU A 105 1.32 13.98 2.63
N LEU A 106 1.05 12.92 1.87
CA LEU A 106 -0.30 12.49 1.48
C LEU A 106 -0.58 11.13 2.13
N LEU A 107 -1.68 11.05 2.89
CA LEU A 107 -2.14 9.83 3.51
C LEU A 107 -3.41 9.34 2.82
N LYS A 108 -3.56 8.01 2.69
CA LYS A 108 -4.85 7.36 2.42
C LYS A 108 -5.38 6.77 3.71
N VAL A 109 -6.52 7.26 4.16
CA VAL A 109 -7.14 6.90 5.45
C VAL A 109 -8.45 6.17 5.19
N ARG A 110 -8.69 5.08 5.92
CA ARG A 110 -9.97 4.36 5.89
C ARG A 110 -10.62 4.36 7.26
N ALA A 111 -11.90 4.70 7.30
CA ALA A 111 -12.70 4.80 8.51
C ALA A 111 -14.05 4.09 8.35
N LYS A 112 -14.69 3.76 9.48
CA LYS A 112 -16.01 3.13 9.50
C LYS A 112 -17.13 4.09 9.13
N SER A 113 -16.94 5.37 9.43
CA SER A 113 -17.93 6.43 9.19
C SER A 113 -17.22 7.79 9.09
N PRO A 114 -17.92 8.85 8.62
CA PRO A 114 -17.40 10.22 8.68
C PRO A 114 -17.05 10.70 10.08
N SER A 115 -17.77 10.27 11.12
CA SER A 115 -17.45 10.57 12.51
C SER A 115 -16.16 9.88 12.95
N ASP A 116 -16.01 8.59 12.64
CA ASP A 116 -14.78 7.83 12.92
C ASP A 116 -13.57 8.45 12.20
N LEU A 117 -13.75 8.92 10.95
CA LEU A 117 -12.70 9.67 10.24
C LEU A 117 -12.29 10.94 10.99
N ALA A 118 -13.25 11.72 11.49
CA ALA A 118 -12.96 12.91 12.27
C ALA A 118 -12.19 12.60 13.55
N ASP A 119 -12.53 11.52 14.24
CA ASP A 119 -11.84 11.04 15.45
C ASP A 119 -10.41 10.57 15.14
N ILE A 120 -10.21 9.83 14.04
CA ILE A 120 -8.88 9.43 13.58
C ILE A 120 -8.01 10.65 13.29
N ILE A 121 -8.55 11.64 12.55
CA ILE A 121 -7.82 12.86 12.20
C ILE A 121 -7.46 13.64 13.46
N ALA A 122 -8.41 13.87 14.35
CA ALA A 122 -8.20 14.66 15.55
C ALA A 122 -7.30 13.95 16.57
N GLY A 123 -7.54 12.65 16.79
CA GLY A 123 -6.89 11.90 17.88
C GLY A 123 -5.61 11.18 17.48
N ARG A 124 -5.40 10.87 16.19
CA ARG A 124 -4.25 10.08 15.76
C ARG A 124 -3.33 10.77 14.76
N ILE A 125 -3.85 11.69 13.96
CA ILE A 125 -3.06 12.40 12.94
C ILE A 125 -2.58 13.75 13.48
N LYS A 126 -3.50 14.61 13.91
CA LYS A 126 -3.16 15.95 14.40
C LYS A 126 -2.37 15.95 15.70
N THR A 127 -2.44 14.89 16.48
CA THR A 127 -1.68 14.74 17.73
C THR A 127 -0.22 14.35 17.51
N VAL A 128 0.16 13.97 16.29
CA VAL A 128 1.57 13.63 15.99
C VAL A 128 2.42 14.89 16.07
N PRO A 129 3.44 14.92 16.95
CA PRO A 129 4.28 16.09 17.10
C PRO A 129 5.01 16.44 15.80
N GLY A 130 4.85 17.67 15.34
CA GLY A 130 5.44 18.16 14.10
C GLY A 130 4.44 18.31 12.95
N VAL A 131 3.19 17.91 13.11
CA VAL A 131 2.10 18.21 12.16
C VAL A 131 1.62 19.64 12.41
N ALA A 132 1.81 20.53 11.42
CA ALA A 132 1.40 21.92 11.52
C ALA A 132 0.01 22.20 10.91
N GLY A 133 -0.37 21.47 9.86
CA GLY A 133 -1.64 21.64 9.17
C GLY A 133 -2.13 20.36 8.51
N THR A 134 -3.45 20.27 8.34
CA THR A 134 -4.09 19.13 7.67
C THR A 134 -5.19 19.63 6.74
N GLN A 135 -5.25 19.07 5.54
CA GLN A 135 -6.37 19.24 4.61
C GLN A 135 -6.94 17.86 4.30
N VAL A 136 -8.26 17.72 4.40
CA VAL A 136 -8.96 16.44 4.22
C VAL A 136 -9.78 16.48 2.94
N ILE A 137 -9.59 15.46 2.10
CA ILE A 137 -10.31 15.23 0.86
C ILE A 137 -11.08 13.92 1.01
N THR A 138 -12.38 14.01 1.26
CA THR A 138 -13.23 12.81 1.36
C THR A 138 -13.53 12.26 -0.02
N VAL A 139 -13.34 10.95 -0.20
CA VAL A 139 -13.67 10.26 -1.44
C VAL A 139 -15.17 9.99 -1.50
N LEU A 140 -15.81 10.42 -2.57
CA LEU A 140 -17.24 10.19 -2.78
C LEU A 140 -17.50 8.84 -3.44
N ASN A 141 -16.74 8.50 -4.47
CA ASN A 141 -16.85 7.25 -5.21
C ASN A 141 -15.47 6.73 -5.61
N VAL A 142 -15.30 5.43 -5.58
CA VAL A 142 -14.10 4.74 -6.09
C VAL A 142 -14.48 4.05 -7.40
N TRP A 143 -13.90 4.51 -8.51
CA TRP A 143 -14.14 3.92 -9.84
C TRP A 143 -13.17 2.78 -10.15
N LYS A 144 -12.00 2.81 -9.52
CA LYS A 144 -10.97 1.77 -9.62
C LYS A 144 -10.12 1.80 -8.35
N ASP A 145 -10.03 0.67 -7.66
CA ASP A 145 -9.08 0.41 -6.58
C ASP A 145 -8.04 -0.60 -7.09
N GLY A 146 -6.75 -0.37 -6.79
CA GLY A 146 -5.64 -1.16 -7.32
C GLY A 146 -5.28 -2.36 -6.46
#